data_b8b53ab14be8e3055cf9f5bd248b4767
#
_entry.id   b8b53ab14be8e3055cf9f5bd248b4767
#
_cell.length_a   1.000
_cell.length_b   1.000
_cell.length_c   1.000
_cell.angle_alpha   90.00
_cell.angle_beta   90.00
_cell.angle_gamma   90.00
#
_symmetry.space_group_name_H-M   'P 1'
#
loop_
_entity.id
_entity.type
_entity.pdbx_description
1 polymer ?
#
loop_
_entity_poly.entity_id
_entity_poly.type
_entity_poly.pdbx_seq_one_letter_code
_entity_poly.pdbx_strand_id
1 'polypeptide(L)'
;QSLDSIDSLKLDVEKKIIENFRERSKTAYERDLADALIEKINPSFAPSMVEYYLKNLIEDVKKQNSGEPLDDEKVRDHYMPVAERNVKWYALRNKLIDHGKLEVSKDDLNAEIERLVEANTSSENEIRKFYKKPSNLKRLEDGLMEKIILEYLEQFAKVKEVEVQTKDLRGKENEY
;
A
#
# COMPACT_ATOMS: atom_id res chain seq x y z
N GLN A 1 18.81 -21.07 6.47
CA GLN A 1 18.39 -22.43 6.90
C GLN A 1 18.72 -23.36 5.75
N SER A 2 19.57 -24.38 5.98
CA SER A 2 19.82 -25.45 5.02
C SER A 2 18.56 -26.32 4.94
N LEU A 3 18.01 -26.47 3.75
CA LEU A 3 16.87 -27.35 3.50
C LEU A 3 17.42 -28.78 3.33
N ASP A 4 17.35 -29.56 4.40
CA ASP A 4 18.02 -30.86 4.47
C ASP A 4 17.23 -32.00 3.77
N SER A 5 16.01 -31.73 3.25
CA SER A 5 15.22 -32.73 2.52
C SER A 5 14.26 -32.09 1.51
N ILE A 6 13.84 -32.87 0.50
CA ILE A 6 12.82 -32.46 -0.48
C ILE A 6 11.48 -32.12 0.23
N ASP A 7 11.16 -32.81 1.30
CA ASP A 7 9.90 -32.58 2.02
C ASP A 7 9.96 -31.27 2.84
N SER A 8 11.09 -30.90 3.40
CA SER A 8 11.26 -29.59 4.04
C SER A 8 11.21 -28.46 3.02
N LEU A 9 11.74 -28.64 1.81
CA LEU A 9 11.61 -27.69 0.71
C LEU A 9 10.14 -27.49 0.29
N LYS A 10 9.39 -28.58 0.14
CA LYS A 10 7.95 -28.49 -0.20
C LYS A 10 7.16 -27.70 0.85
N LEU A 11 7.39 -27.99 2.13
CA LEU A 11 6.75 -27.27 3.23
C LEU A 11 7.12 -25.78 3.27
N ASP A 12 8.38 -25.44 2.98
CA ASP A 12 8.81 -24.05 2.92
C ASP A 12 8.16 -23.31 1.74
N VAL A 13 8.12 -23.96 0.57
CA VAL A 13 7.44 -23.41 -0.63
C VAL A 13 5.94 -23.23 -0.37
N GLU A 14 5.27 -24.22 0.22
CA GLU A 14 3.85 -24.14 0.54
C GLU A 14 3.56 -22.97 1.49
N LYS A 15 4.36 -22.80 2.56
CA LYS A 15 4.23 -21.67 3.48
C LYS A 15 4.38 -20.33 2.77
N LYS A 16 5.39 -20.19 1.92
CA LYS A 16 5.63 -18.96 1.15
C LYS A 16 4.49 -18.64 0.18
N ILE A 17 3.93 -19.67 -0.46
CA ILE A 17 2.76 -19.50 -1.34
C ILE A 17 1.55 -19.03 -0.54
N ILE A 18 1.25 -19.67 0.59
CA ILE A 18 0.13 -19.27 1.46
C ILE A 18 0.32 -17.84 1.97
N GLU A 19 1.52 -17.48 2.40
CA GLU A 19 1.85 -16.14 2.90
C GLU A 19 1.70 -15.09 1.79
N ASN A 20 2.18 -15.37 0.58
CA ASN A 20 2.01 -14.50 -0.57
C ASN A 20 0.51 -14.28 -0.90
N PHE A 21 -0.31 -15.34 -0.91
CA PHE A 21 -1.74 -15.20 -1.16
C PHE A 21 -2.46 -14.41 -0.05
N ARG A 22 -2.06 -14.57 1.21
CA ARG A 22 -2.59 -13.78 2.32
C ARG A 22 -2.28 -12.30 2.16
N GLU A 23 -1.05 -11.96 1.84
CA GLU A 23 -0.63 -10.56 1.59
C GLU A 23 -1.39 -9.96 0.40
N ARG A 24 -1.51 -10.69 -0.71
CA ARG A 24 -2.29 -10.24 -1.88
C ARG A 24 -3.78 -10.04 -1.54
N SER A 25 -4.38 -10.98 -0.81
CA SER A 25 -5.77 -10.87 -0.36
C SER A 25 -5.97 -9.68 0.55
N LYS A 26 -5.05 -9.43 1.49
CA LYS A 26 -5.07 -8.28 2.38
C LYS A 26 -4.98 -6.97 1.59
N THR A 27 -4.02 -6.85 0.68
CA THR A 27 -3.85 -5.65 -0.15
C THR A 27 -5.09 -5.39 -1.02
N ALA A 28 -5.69 -6.44 -1.60
CA ALA A 28 -6.93 -6.31 -2.37
C ALA A 28 -8.08 -5.84 -1.48
N TYR A 29 -8.24 -6.41 -0.30
CA TYR A 29 -9.25 -6.02 0.67
C TYR A 29 -9.10 -4.55 1.11
N GLU A 30 -7.90 -4.13 1.46
CA GLU A 30 -7.60 -2.75 1.85
C GLU A 30 -7.95 -1.76 0.74
N ARG A 31 -7.62 -2.10 -0.51
CA ARG A 31 -8.00 -1.31 -1.69
C ARG A 31 -9.51 -1.25 -1.86
N ASP A 32 -10.18 -2.40 -1.83
CA ASP A 32 -11.62 -2.50 -2.04
C ASP A 32 -12.40 -1.74 -0.95
N LEU A 33 -11.90 -1.75 0.29
CA LEU A 33 -12.46 -0.98 1.40
C LEU A 33 -12.38 0.54 1.14
N ALA A 34 -11.21 1.02 0.67
CA ALA A 34 -11.02 2.42 0.30
C ALA A 34 -11.91 2.80 -0.90
N ASP A 35 -11.98 1.94 -1.92
CA ASP A 35 -12.77 2.17 -3.14
C ASP A 35 -14.27 2.20 -2.85
N ALA A 36 -14.76 1.32 -1.99
CA ALA A 36 -16.15 1.33 -1.54
C ALA A 36 -16.53 2.65 -0.85
N LEU A 37 -15.62 3.22 -0.05
CA LEU A 37 -15.83 4.53 0.57
C LEU A 37 -15.81 5.66 -0.46
N ILE A 38 -14.86 5.63 -1.40
CA ILE A 38 -14.76 6.61 -2.49
C ILE A 38 -16.04 6.60 -3.32
N GLU A 39 -16.52 5.43 -3.70
CA GLU A 39 -17.75 5.28 -4.49
C GLU A 39 -18.98 5.78 -3.73
N LYS A 40 -19.10 5.41 -2.45
CA LYS A 40 -20.25 5.78 -1.61
C LYS A 40 -20.33 7.27 -1.34
N ILE A 41 -19.21 7.94 -1.12
CA ILE A 41 -19.17 9.38 -0.77
C ILE A 41 -18.99 10.23 -2.01
N ASN A 42 -18.24 9.74 -3.00
CA ASN A 42 -17.86 10.44 -4.22
C ASN A 42 -17.46 11.90 -3.96
N PRO A 43 -16.38 12.15 -3.18
CA PRO A 43 -16.00 13.49 -2.80
C PRO A 43 -15.64 14.34 -4.01
N SER A 44 -16.07 15.60 -3.99
CA SER A 44 -15.61 16.59 -4.97
C SER A 44 -14.15 16.99 -4.70
N PHE A 45 -13.43 17.28 -5.75
CA PHE A 45 -12.04 17.74 -5.69
C PHE A 45 -11.79 18.86 -6.70
N ALA A 46 -10.77 19.68 -6.43
CA ALA A 46 -10.35 20.69 -7.41
C ALA A 46 -9.56 20.03 -8.54
N PRO A 47 -9.88 20.31 -9.83
CA PRO A 47 -9.14 19.76 -10.97
C PRO A 47 -7.62 19.99 -10.87
N SER A 48 -7.20 21.12 -10.29
CA SER A 48 -5.79 21.44 -10.07
C SER A 48 -5.05 20.43 -9.18
N MET A 49 -5.75 19.70 -8.30
CA MET A 49 -5.14 18.66 -7.47
C MET A 49 -4.77 17.44 -8.31
N VAL A 50 -5.64 17.05 -9.23
CA VAL A 50 -5.36 15.95 -10.17
C VAL A 50 -4.21 16.33 -11.11
N GLU A 51 -4.22 17.55 -11.63
CA GLU A 51 -3.14 18.06 -12.47
C GLU A 51 -1.79 18.04 -11.76
N TYR A 52 -1.74 18.48 -10.52
CA TYR A 52 -0.53 18.45 -9.71
C TYR A 52 -0.04 17.01 -9.47
N TYR A 53 -0.97 16.10 -9.17
CA TYR A 53 -0.65 14.69 -8.96
C TYR A 53 -0.08 14.06 -10.24
N LEU A 54 -0.75 14.26 -11.38
CA LEU A 54 -0.31 13.74 -12.67
C LEU A 54 1.05 14.27 -13.09
N LYS A 55 1.31 15.57 -12.88
CA LYS A 55 2.61 16.16 -13.17
C LYS A 55 3.74 15.43 -12.44
N ASN A 56 3.59 15.24 -11.13
CA ASN A 56 4.59 14.53 -10.32
C ASN A 56 4.75 13.06 -10.76
N LEU A 57 3.64 12.38 -11.06
CA LEU A 57 3.66 11.01 -11.53
C LEU A 57 4.39 10.87 -12.88
N ILE A 58 4.10 11.75 -13.84
CA ILE A 58 4.76 11.76 -15.15
C ILE A 58 6.27 12.00 -14.99
N GLU A 59 6.67 12.93 -14.10
CA GLU A 59 8.08 13.17 -13.80
C GLU A 59 8.77 11.93 -13.22
N ASP A 60 8.10 11.20 -12.34
CA ASP A 60 8.65 9.98 -11.74
C ASP A 60 8.73 8.82 -12.76
N VAL A 61 7.70 8.65 -13.60
CA VAL A 61 7.71 7.67 -14.70
C VAL A 61 8.85 7.98 -15.68
N LYS A 62 9.07 9.25 -16.02
CA LYS A 62 10.20 9.68 -16.87
C LYS A 62 11.57 9.35 -16.25
N LYS A 63 11.73 9.58 -14.94
CA LYS A 63 12.98 9.23 -14.23
C LYS A 63 13.23 7.73 -14.23
N GLN A 64 12.19 6.91 -14.09
CA GLN A 64 12.32 5.44 -14.09
C GLN A 64 12.61 4.87 -15.48
N ASN A 65 12.14 5.53 -16.53
CA ASN A 65 12.24 5.04 -17.91
C ASN A 65 13.58 5.40 -18.61
N SER A 66 14.62 5.76 -17.84
CA SER A 66 16.01 5.91 -18.30
C SER A 66 16.22 6.77 -19.57
N GLY A 67 15.29 7.70 -19.86
CA GLY A 67 15.44 8.67 -20.96
C GLY A 67 14.85 8.24 -22.31
N GLU A 68 14.10 7.14 -22.37
CA GLU A 68 13.31 6.87 -23.57
C GLU A 68 12.18 7.93 -23.73
N PRO A 69 11.92 8.42 -24.97
CA PRO A 69 10.89 9.41 -25.20
C PRO A 69 9.51 8.80 -24.84
N LEU A 70 8.88 9.36 -23.83
CA LEU A 70 7.52 9.02 -23.44
C LEU A 70 6.55 10.04 -24.04
N ASP A 71 5.42 9.54 -24.54
CA ASP A 71 4.30 10.35 -24.95
C ASP A 71 3.52 10.78 -23.68
N ASP A 72 3.73 12.03 -23.28
CA ASP A 72 3.14 12.60 -22.06
C ASP A 72 1.61 12.52 -22.04
N GLU A 73 0.94 12.65 -23.21
CA GLU A 73 -0.51 12.56 -23.31
C GLU A 73 -0.99 11.14 -23.04
N LYS A 74 -0.33 10.14 -23.60
CA LYS A 74 -0.67 8.73 -23.35
C LYS A 74 -0.42 8.34 -21.90
N VAL A 75 0.68 8.78 -21.30
CA VAL A 75 0.95 8.56 -19.89
C VAL A 75 -0.11 9.23 -19.04
N ARG A 76 -0.48 10.48 -19.36
CA ARG A 76 -1.53 11.22 -18.68
C ARG A 76 -2.87 10.48 -18.73
N ASP A 77 -3.32 10.09 -19.93
CA ASP A 77 -4.60 9.41 -20.12
C ASP A 77 -4.65 8.07 -19.37
N HIS A 78 -3.55 7.34 -19.40
CA HIS A 78 -3.42 6.06 -18.70
C HIS A 78 -3.54 6.22 -17.17
N TYR A 79 -2.91 7.26 -16.62
CA TYR A 79 -2.88 7.47 -15.17
C TYR A 79 -3.98 8.40 -14.63
N MET A 80 -4.79 9.03 -15.48
CA MET A 80 -5.87 9.92 -15.07
C MET A 80 -6.83 9.25 -14.06
N PRO A 81 -7.36 8.04 -14.30
CA PRO A 81 -8.26 7.38 -13.34
C PRO A 81 -7.60 7.13 -11.98
N VAL A 82 -6.32 6.75 -11.99
CA VAL A 82 -5.54 6.52 -10.77
C VAL A 82 -5.33 7.83 -10.01
N ALA A 83 -5.03 8.91 -10.71
CA ALA A 83 -4.84 10.22 -10.11
C ALA A 83 -6.12 10.75 -9.45
N GLU A 84 -7.26 10.65 -10.14
CA GLU A 84 -8.57 11.03 -9.59
C GLU A 84 -8.92 10.20 -8.35
N ARG A 85 -8.73 8.88 -8.41
CA ARG A 85 -8.94 7.98 -7.28
C ARG A 85 -8.09 8.40 -6.08
N ASN A 86 -6.81 8.64 -6.29
CA ASN A 86 -5.88 8.97 -5.21
C ASN A 86 -6.17 10.34 -4.60
N VAL A 87 -6.57 11.32 -5.40
CA VAL A 87 -7.01 12.63 -4.90
C VAL A 87 -8.28 12.51 -4.06
N LYS A 88 -9.26 11.70 -4.49
CA LYS A 88 -10.47 11.41 -3.73
C LYS A 88 -10.13 10.72 -2.41
N TRP A 89 -9.27 9.70 -2.46
CA TRP A 89 -8.83 9.01 -1.26
C TRP A 89 -8.12 9.93 -0.27
N TYR A 90 -7.21 10.78 -0.75
CA TYR A 90 -6.50 11.74 0.08
C TYR A 90 -7.46 12.69 0.83
N ALA A 91 -8.50 13.16 0.16
CA ALA A 91 -9.51 14.01 0.77
C ALA A 91 -10.30 13.28 1.87
N LEU A 92 -10.70 12.03 1.61
CA LEU A 92 -11.42 11.19 2.58
C LEU A 92 -10.52 10.80 3.76
N ARG A 93 -9.29 10.43 3.48
CA ARG A 93 -8.26 10.09 4.48
C ARG A 93 -8.13 11.19 5.53
N ASN A 94 -7.96 12.43 5.10
CA ASN A 94 -7.84 13.55 6.03
C ASN A 94 -9.10 13.73 6.89
N LYS A 95 -10.27 13.54 6.31
CA LYS A 95 -11.55 13.59 7.05
C LYS A 95 -11.70 12.44 8.05
N LEU A 96 -11.21 11.24 7.72
CA LEU A 96 -11.22 10.11 8.65
C LEU A 96 -10.28 10.35 9.83
N ILE A 97 -9.08 10.90 9.58
CA ILE A 97 -8.13 11.29 10.63
C ILE A 97 -8.79 12.29 11.60
N ASP A 98 -9.38 13.35 11.06
CA ASP A 98 -10.05 14.39 11.87
C ASP A 98 -11.23 13.82 12.66
N HIS A 99 -12.09 13.03 12.01
CA HIS A 99 -13.28 12.47 12.61
C HIS A 99 -12.97 11.42 13.69
N GLY A 100 -12.04 10.50 13.39
CA GLY A 100 -11.61 9.46 14.30
C GLY A 100 -10.59 9.91 15.34
N LYS A 101 -10.06 11.15 15.21
CA LYS A 101 -8.93 11.66 16.00
C LYS A 101 -7.75 10.68 15.96
N LEU A 102 -7.48 10.16 14.75
CA LEU A 102 -6.48 9.13 14.56
C LEU A 102 -5.09 9.76 14.61
N GLU A 103 -4.20 9.12 15.36
CA GLU A 103 -2.82 9.57 15.51
C GLU A 103 -1.88 8.37 15.56
N VAL A 104 -0.65 8.57 15.12
CA VAL A 104 0.44 7.62 15.31
C VAL A 104 1.27 8.11 16.48
N SER A 105 1.31 7.35 17.56
CA SER A 105 2.10 7.70 18.72
C SER A 105 3.59 7.39 18.50
N LYS A 106 4.46 7.96 19.36
CA LYS A 106 5.88 7.60 19.36
C LYS A 106 6.10 6.14 19.72
N ASP A 107 5.22 5.57 20.54
CA ASP A 107 5.31 4.17 20.96
C ASP A 107 4.96 3.25 19.80
N ASP A 108 3.99 3.60 18.95
CA ASP A 108 3.67 2.83 17.73
C ASP A 108 4.85 2.82 16.74
N LEU A 109 5.50 3.98 16.56
CA LEU A 109 6.71 4.08 15.73
C LEU A 109 7.84 3.22 16.26
N ASN A 110 8.09 3.27 17.56
CA ASN A 110 9.12 2.47 18.20
C ASN A 110 8.81 0.98 18.12
N ALA A 111 7.56 0.59 18.39
CA ALA A 111 7.13 -0.80 18.31
C ALA A 111 7.30 -1.37 16.88
N GLU A 112 6.99 -0.58 15.85
CA GLU A 112 7.17 -1.01 14.46
C GLU A 112 8.66 -1.12 14.10
N ILE A 113 9.51 -0.20 14.56
CA ILE A 113 10.96 -0.30 14.35
C ILE A 113 11.53 -1.55 15.04
N GLU A 114 11.12 -1.86 16.28
CA GLU A 114 11.52 -3.08 16.97
C GLU A 114 11.07 -4.34 16.23
N ARG A 115 9.82 -4.37 15.73
CA ARG A 115 9.31 -5.47 14.91
C ARG A 115 10.16 -5.71 13.65
N LEU A 116 10.59 -4.62 12.98
CA LEU A 116 11.46 -4.71 11.81
C LEU A 116 12.87 -5.22 12.16
N VAL A 117 13.39 -4.83 13.31
CA VAL A 117 14.67 -5.33 13.85
C VAL A 117 14.57 -6.81 14.18
N GLU A 118 13.52 -7.25 14.87
CA GLU A 118 13.30 -8.66 15.20
C GLU A 118 13.19 -9.55 13.95
N ALA A 119 12.52 -9.04 12.90
CA ALA A 119 12.41 -9.74 11.63
C ALA A 119 13.75 -9.83 10.86
N ASN A 120 14.72 -8.93 11.15
CA ASN A 120 15.99 -8.81 10.44
C ASN A 120 17.16 -8.55 11.41
N THR A 121 17.37 -9.44 12.35
CA THR A 121 18.36 -9.28 13.44
C THR A 121 19.79 -9.03 12.95
N SER A 122 20.16 -9.56 11.79
CA SER A 122 21.48 -9.32 11.17
C SER A 122 21.70 -7.88 10.72
N SER A 123 20.63 -7.09 10.54
CA SER A 123 20.67 -5.70 10.04
C SER A 123 20.16 -4.69 11.08
N GLU A 124 20.13 -5.04 12.37
CA GLU A 124 19.62 -4.17 13.43
C GLU A 124 20.19 -2.75 13.38
N ASN A 125 21.51 -2.62 13.35
CA ASN A 125 22.17 -1.32 13.37
C ASN A 125 21.81 -0.46 12.13
N GLU A 126 21.66 -1.09 10.97
CA GLU A 126 21.29 -0.43 9.71
C GLU A 126 19.85 0.06 9.76
N ILE A 127 18.91 -0.77 10.25
CA ILE A 127 17.50 -0.43 10.41
C ILE A 127 17.36 0.76 11.37
N ARG A 128 17.98 0.69 12.55
CA ARG A 128 17.92 1.80 13.52
C ARG A 128 18.55 3.09 12.96
N LYS A 129 19.66 3.01 12.22
CA LYS A 129 20.28 4.16 11.56
C LYS A 129 19.39 4.73 10.44
N PHE A 130 18.72 3.87 9.69
CA PHE A 130 17.80 4.26 8.61
C PHE A 130 16.65 5.10 9.15
N TYR A 131 16.00 4.67 10.25
CA TYR A 131 14.86 5.39 10.84
C TYR A 131 15.26 6.57 11.76
N LYS A 132 16.54 6.79 12.04
CA LYS A 132 17.01 8.05 12.63
C LYS A 132 16.87 9.25 11.68
N LYS A 133 16.78 9.01 10.37
CA LYS A 133 16.55 10.08 9.37
C LYS A 133 15.08 10.52 9.42
N PRO A 134 14.81 11.84 9.60
CA PRO A 134 13.42 12.33 9.71
C PRO A 134 12.53 11.96 8.53
N SER A 135 13.08 11.96 7.30
CA SER A 135 12.33 11.59 6.09
C SER A 135 11.87 10.13 6.09
N ASN A 136 12.70 9.22 6.62
CA ASN A 136 12.38 7.80 6.69
C ASN A 136 11.38 7.52 7.83
N LEU A 137 11.58 8.20 8.97
CA LEU A 137 10.64 8.13 10.09
C LEU A 137 9.26 8.65 9.67
N LYS A 138 9.22 9.75 8.91
CA LYS A 138 7.94 10.29 8.38
C LYS A 138 7.25 9.31 7.44
N ARG A 139 7.99 8.62 6.58
CA ARG A 139 7.41 7.57 5.72
C ARG A 139 6.83 6.40 6.52
N LEU A 140 7.51 6.01 7.61
CA LEU A 140 6.99 4.98 8.52
C LEU A 140 5.70 5.44 9.19
N GLU A 141 5.68 6.67 9.70
CA GLU A 141 4.50 7.29 10.30
C GLU A 141 3.32 7.33 9.32
N ASP A 142 3.57 7.75 8.06
CA ASP A 142 2.54 7.80 7.02
C ASP A 142 1.99 6.40 6.70
N GLY A 143 2.85 5.37 6.67
CA GLY A 143 2.44 3.98 6.48
C GLY A 143 1.63 3.42 7.66
N LEU A 144 2.03 3.73 8.90
CA LEU A 144 1.26 3.34 10.09
C LEU A 144 -0.09 4.07 10.16
N MET A 145 -0.12 5.37 9.80
CA MET A 145 -1.37 6.12 9.72
C MET A 145 -2.33 5.51 8.71
N GLU A 146 -1.84 5.07 7.54
CA GLU A 146 -2.68 4.41 6.55
C GLU A 146 -3.30 3.12 7.10
N LYS A 147 -2.52 2.33 7.82
CA LYS A 147 -3.00 1.13 8.49
C LYS A 147 -4.08 1.44 9.52
N ILE A 148 -3.86 2.44 10.38
CA ILE A 148 -4.83 2.87 11.41
C ILE A 148 -6.14 3.35 10.76
N ILE A 149 -6.06 4.07 9.65
CA ILE A 149 -7.24 4.55 8.92
C ILE A 149 -8.05 3.37 8.37
N LEU A 150 -7.39 2.37 7.79
CA LEU A 150 -8.06 1.18 7.25
C LEU A 150 -8.68 0.33 8.37
N GLU A 151 -7.98 0.12 9.49
CA GLU A 151 -8.50 -0.54 10.68
C GLU A 151 -9.71 0.21 11.28
N TYR A 152 -9.67 1.53 11.26
CA TYR A 152 -10.81 2.35 11.67
C TYR A 152 -12.01 2.18 10.74
N LEU A 153 -11.78 2.18 9.42
CA LEU A 153 -12.81 1.99 8.40
C LEU A 153 -13.46 0.60 8.49
N GLU A 154 -12.66 -0.42 8.76
CA GLU A 154 -13.11 -1.81 8.86
C GLU A 154 -14.20 -2.00 9.91
N GLN A 155 -14.19 -1.22 11.00
CA GLN A 155 -15.22 -1.26 12.04
C GLN A 155 -16.63 -0.93 11.52
N PHE A 156 -16.73 -0.23 10.41
CA PHE A 156 -17.99 0.17 9.77
C PHE A 156 -18.33 -0.64 8.53
N ALA A 157 -17.43 -1.54 8.11
CA ALA A 157 -17.58 -2.33 6.90
C ALA A 157 -18.38 -3.61 7.17
N LYS A 158 -19.19 -4.02 6.18
CA LYS A 158 -19.76 -5.38 6.13
C LYS A 158 -18.91 -6.19 5.17
N VAL A 159 -18.03 -7.00 5.72
CA VAL A 159 -17.12 -7.84 4.95
C VAL A 159 -17.80 -9.14 4.55
N LYS A 160 -17.65 -9.52 3.30
CA LYS A 160 -18.04 -10.84 2.77
C LYS A 160 -16.80 -11.52 2.22
N GLU A 161 -16.40 -12.60 2.86
CA GLU A 161 -15.33 -13.43 2.33
C GLU A 161 -15.82 -14.26 1.15
N VAL A 162 -15.00 -14.33 0.10
CA VAL A 162 -15.26 -15.11 -1.10
C VAL A 162 -14.05 -16.01 -1.36
N GLU A 163 -14.29 -17.32 -1.38
CA GLU A 163 -13.25 -18.27 -1.79
C GLU A 163 -13.03 -18.19 -3.31
N VAL A 164 -11.80 -17.96 -3.70
CA VAL A 164 -11.38 -17.90 -5.10
C VAL A 164 -10.37 -19.00 -5.36
N GLN A 165 -10.57 -19.77 -6.43
CA GLN A 165 -9.61 -20.81 -6.81
C GLN A 165 -8.39 -20.15 -7.47
N THR A 166 -7.19 -20.60 -7.10
CA THR A 166 -5.92 -20.05 -7.63
C THR A 166 -5.81 -20.11 -9.15
N LYS A 167 -6.47 -21.08 -9.80
CA LYS A 167 -6.54 -21.16 -11.27
C LYS A 167 -7.24 -19.94 -11.91
N ASP A 168 -8.22 -19.37 -11.20
CA ASP A 168 -9.02 -18.24 -11.69
C ASP A 168 -8.26 -16.89 -11.50
N LEU A 169 -7.19 -16.90 -10.71
CA LEU A 169 -6.31 -15.74 -10.51
C LEU A 169 -5.19 -15.63 -11.56
N ARG A 170 -4.81 -16.76 -12.21
CA ARG A 170 -3.71 -16.80 -13.18
C ARG A 170 -3.95 -16.00 -14.46
N GLY A 171 -5.21 -15.66 -14.78
CA GLY A 171 -5.57 -14.84 -15.95
C GLY A 171 -5.60 -13.33 -15.70
N LYS A 172 -5.53 -12.89 -14.44
CA LYS A 172 -5.65 -11.49 -14.04
C LYS A 172 -4.32 -10.82 -13.66
N GLU A 173 -3.19 -11.51 -13.81
CA GLU A 173 -1.87 -10.98 -13.43
C GLU A 173 -1.39 -9.80 -14.29
N ASN A 174 -2.07 -9.50 -15.40
CA ASN A 174 -1.71 -8.40 -16.31
C ASN A 174 -2.63 -7.18 -16.23
N GLU A 175 -3.55 -7.11 -15.26
CA GLU A 175 -4.50 -5.99 -15.11
C GLU A 175 -4.19 -5.04 -13.93
N TYR A 176 -2.98 -5.16 -13.33
CA TYR A 176 -2.59 -4.33 -12.17
C TYR A 176 -1.25 -3.66 -12.35
#